data_37c66b6f42c2940e9c8af7cb9a6d0c7a
#
_entry.id   37c66b6f42c2940e9c8af7cb9a6d0c7a
#
_cell.length_a   1.000
_cell.length_b   1.000
_cell.length_c   1.000
_cell.angle_alpha   90.00
_cell.angle_beta   90.00
_cell.angle_gamma   90.00
#
_symmetry.space_group_name_H-M   'P 1'
#
loop_
_entity.id
_entity.type
_entity.pdbx_description
1 polymer ?
#
loop_
_entity_poly.entity_id
_entity_poly.type
_entity_poly.pdbx_seq_one_letter_code
_entity_poly.pdbx_strand_id
1 'polypeptide(L)'
;MKRFFINLHGPAAAILFAATLFSFPARAAEKESPAIHINPAKSWGVWEGWGVSLCWWANVFGDRDDIADAVFTTRITRVEQWEVPGLGLNIARYNAGGSAGREFDGRRMVVSKIILPYRQMQGFWLDPKSAAPDSPSWDWSVDAKQRAMLIKARDRGADRFELFSNAPMWWMCANDNPSGAAGKTEVNLLPGQYQNFAIYLAAIARRAKEKWGISFTTVEPFNEPSADYWFADCKQEGLHFPPPQQVAFLPYLRAELDRCGLKDLPIAASDETSYTHGLKSWNAYPASAKVLVGKVNVHGYEGTKGPRKELHDAVIRDRKPLWNTEYGEKQADGLQMARCIHLDLQELRPTAWCYWQAFDHGGWGLFDTDMVNARIKGVNPKYYVLAQYTRHIRPGMKLLETGDRAVIAAHDPAARKLVLVVFNDGPARDWSCDLSRFGTVSGPVTRWVTEPGAAARYEQRHDIKLAGKSLGCTLSANSIQTFEVENVAP
;
A
#
# COMPACT_ATOMS: atom_id res chain seq x y z
N MET A 1 3.43 -70.71 41.84
CA MET A 1 2.70 -71.98 42.27
C MET A 1 1.30 -71.96 41.70
N LYS A 2 0.91 -73.08 41.20
CA LYS A 2 -0.41 -73.56 40.71
C LYS A 2 -0.83 -73.13 39.32
N ARG A 3 -0.62 -74.12 38.43
CA ARG A 3 -1.26 -74.37 37.16
C ARG A 3 -2.74 -74.71 37.36
N PHE A 4 -3.59 -74.31 36.39
CA PHE A 4 -4.77 -75.14 36.07
C PHE A 4 -4.98 -75.12 34.56
N PHE A 5 -4.92 -76.32 33.97
CA PHE A 5 -5.37 -76.65 32.61
C PHE A 5 -6.86 -77.00 32.67
N ILE A 6 -7.62 -76.54 31.69
CA ILE A 6 -8.86 -77.19 31.28
C ILE A 6 -8.93 -77.18 29.75
N ASN A 7 -8.92 -78.37 29.18
CA ASN A 7 -9.28 -78.71 27.80
C ASN A 7 -10.81 -78.82 27.70
N LEU A 8 -11.40 -78.24 26.63
CA LEU A 8 -12.67 -78.78 26.12
C LEU A 8 -12.76 -78.57 24.60
N HIS A 9 -13.03 -79.71 23.92
CA HIS A 9 -13.31 -79.87 22.50
C HIS A 9 -14.73 -79.38 22.17
N GLY A 10 -14.91 -78.76 20.98
CA GLY A 10 -16.24 -78.49 20.40
C GLY A 10 -16.13 -78.02 18.93
N PRO A 11 -17.11 -78.30 18.09
CA PRO A 11 -16.93 -78.65 16.69
C PRO A 11 -16.81 -77.50 15.69
N ALA A 12 -16.25 -77.83 14.52
CA ALA A 12 -16.07 -76.96 13.37
C ALA A 12 -17.41 -76.44 12.81
N ALA A 13 -17.56 -75.11 12.73
CA ALA A 13 -18.61 -74.43 11.98
C ALA A 13 -18.02 -73.82 10.73
N ALA A 14 -18.50 -74.27 9.58
CA ALA A 14 -18.14 -73.72 8.27
C ALA A 14 -18.70 -72.28 8.13
N ILE A 15 -17.83 -71.31 7.97
CA ILE A 15 -18.24 -69.95 7.68
C ILE A 15 -18.23 -69.74 6.17
N LEU A 16 -19.43 -69.54 5.59
CA LEU A 16 -19.61 -69.05 4.22
C LEU A 16 -19.13 -67.56 4.16
N PHE A 17 -18.12 -67.29 3.33
CA PHE A 17 -17.76 -65.96 2.97
C PHE A 17 -18.77 -65.42 1.95
N ALA A 18 -19.67 -64.55 2.37
CA ALA A 18 -20.46 -63.72 1.48
C ALA A 18 -19.60 -62.53 1.04
N ALA A 19 -19.18 -62.48 -0.22
CA ALA A 19 -18.50 -61.34 -0.82
C ALA A 19 -19.51 -60.18 -0.99
N THR A 20 -19.54 -59.26 -0.07
CA THR A 20 -20.23 -57.97 -0.22
C THR A 20 -19.40 -57.08 -1.17
N LEU A 21 -19.87 -56.90 -2.40
CA LEU A 21 -19.41 -55.88 -3.33
C LEU A 21 -19.76 -54.52 -2.75
N PHE A 22 -18.77 -53.84 -2.15
CA PHE A 22 -18.88 -52.42 -1.84
C PHE A 22 -18.81 -51.62 -3.16
N SER A 23 -19.96 -51.22 -3.67
CA SER A 23 -20.04 -50.18 -4.69
C SER A 23 -19.58 -48.84 -4.04
N PHE A 24 -18.39 -48.37 -4.40
CA PHE A 24 -17.99 -46.99 -4.11
C PHE A 24 -18.99 -46.05 -4.81
N PRO A 25 -19.60 -45.12 -4.10
CA PRO A 25 -20.40 -44.10 -4.77
C PRO A 25 -19.49 -43.38 -5.75
N ALA A 26 -19.94 -43.26 -7.00
CA ALA A 26 -19.30 -42.44 -8.01
C ALA A 26 -19.10 -41.06 -7.40
N ARG A 27 -17.83 -40.56 -7.35
CA ARG A 27 -17.48 -39.21 -6.95
C ARG A 27 -18.35 -38.28 -7.78
N ALA A 28 -19.25 -37.56 -7.11
CA ALA A 28 -20.06 -36.56 -7.79
C ALA A 28 -19.10 -35.62 -8.56
N ALA A 29 -19.33 -35.48 -9.84
CA ALA A 29 -18.56 -34.58 -10.68
C ALA A 29 -18.61 -33.19 -9.99
N GLU A 30 -17.46 -32.73 -9.46
CA GLU A 30 -17.33 -31.36 -9.00
C GLU A 30 -17.75 -30.46 -10.17
N LYS A 31 -18.74 -29.60 -9.94
CA LYS A 31 -19.15 -28.62 -10.95
C LYS A 31 -17.92 -27.81 -11.31
N GLU A 32 -17.45 -27.93 -12.53
CA GLU A 32 -16.41 -27.04 -13.06
C GLU A 32 -16.81 -25.61 -12.75
N SER A 33 -15.92 -24.85 -12.10
CA SER A 33 -16.14 -23.43 -11.90
C SER A 33 -16.27 -22.77 -13.27
N PRO A 34 -17.29 -21.94 -13.50
CA PRO A 34 -17.48 -21.31 -14.82
C PRO A 34 -16.22 -20.52 -15.21
N ALA A 35 -15.83 -20.65 -16.47
CA ALA A 35 -14.67 -19.93 -16.99
C ALA A 35 -14.86 -18.41 -16.85
N ILE A 36 -13.82 -17.71 -16.41
CA ILE A 36 -13.81 -16.26 -16.32
C ILE A 36 -13.55 -15.69 -17.72
N HIS A 37 -14.38 -14.74 -18.17
CA HIS A 37 -14.25 -14.13 -19.48
C HIS A 37 -13.64 -12.73 -19.38
N ILE A 38 -12.45 -12.52 -19.95
CA ILE A 38 -11.79 -11.22 -19.99
C ILE A 38 -12.09 -10.51 -21.30
N ASN A 39 -12.59 -9.27 -21.19
CA ASN A 39 -12.92 -8.44 -22.34
C ASN A 39 -12.01 -7.20 -22.41
N PRO A 40 -11.11 -7.07 -23.41
CA PRO A 40 -10.20 -5.92 -23.55
C PRO A 40 -10.92 -4.58 -23.74
N ALA A 41 -12.18 -4.58 -24.21
CA ALA A 41 -12.97 -3.37 -24.34
C ALA A 41 -13.53 -2.84 -23.00
N LYS A 42 -13.50 -3.64 -21.94
CA LYS A 42 -13.98 -3.27 -20.61
C LYS A 42 -12.81 -2.90 -19.70
N SER A 43 -12.24 -1.72 -19.91
CA SER A 43 -11.23 -1.15 -19.02
C SER A 43 -11.86 -0.07 -18.14
N TRP A 44 -11.48 -0.05 -16.85
CA TRP A 44 -11.96 0.95 -15.91
C TRP A 44 -10.89 2.00 -15.55
N GLY A 45 -9.64 1.81 -15.94
CA GLY A 45 -8.59 2.78 -15.65
C GLY A 45 -7.23 2.39 -16.21
N VAL A 46 -6.28 3.33 -16.09
CA VAL A 46 -4.87 3.13 -16.38
C VAL A 46 -4.12 3.14 -15.06
N TRP A 47 -3.31 2.12 -14.84
CA TRP A 47 -2.55 1.99 -13.60
C TRP A 47 -1.43 3.03 -13.51
N GLU A 48 -1.37 3.78 -12.42
CA GLU A 48 -0.32 4.76 -12.15
C GLU A 48 0.84 4.17 -11.37
N GLY A 49 0.59 3.19 -10.51
CA GLY A 49 1.67 2.48 -9.85
C GLY A 49 1.42 1.96 -8.44
N TRP A 50 2.47 1.34 -7.93
CA TRP A 50 2.57 0.80 -6.59
C TRP A 50 3.57 1.61 -5.78
N GLY A 51 3.28 1.85 -4.52
CA GLY A 51 4.11 2.72 -3.69
C GLY A 51 4.33 2.27 -2.26
N VAL A 52 5.10 3.12 -1.57
CA VAL A 52 5.36 2.99 -0.14
C VAL A 52 5.54 4.36 0.49
N SER A 53 5.07 4.52 1.74
CA SER A 53 5.43 5.67 2.56
C SER A 53 6.83 5.48 3.12
N LEU A 54 7.67 6.50 3.05
CA LEU A 54 9.06 6.44 3.51
C LEU A 54 9.15 6.53 5.04
N CYS A 55 8.69 7.63 5.61
CA CYS A 55 8.56 7.83 7.06
C CYS A 55 9.64 7.12 7.90
N TRP A 56 9.20 6.34 8.86
CA TRP A 56 10.03 5.80 9.92
C TRP A 56 11.11 4.84 9.44
N TRP A 57 10.80 3.94 8.51
CA TRP A 57 11.81 2.98 8.04
C TRP A 57 12.94 3.69 7.27
N ALA A 58 12.62 4.71 6.49
CA ALA A 58 13.63 5.47 5.77
C ALA A 58 14.44 6.37 6.72
N ASN A 59 13.86 6.83 7.85
CA ASN A 59 14.61 7.51 8.90
C ASN A 59 15.66 6.59 9.55
N VAL A 60 15.43 5.28 9.56
CA VAL A 60 16.40 4.29 10.09
C VAL A 60 17.38 3.81 9.03
N PHE A 61 16.87 3.40 7.85
CA PHE A 61 17.61 2.66 6.82
C PHE A 61 17.85 3.45 5.53
N GLY A 62 17.59 4.76 5.51
CA GLY A 62 17.59 5.55 4.27
C GLY A 62 18.92 5.67 3.54
N ASP A 63 20.03 5.38 4.21
CA ASP A 63 21.37 5.35 3.63
C ASP A 63 21.71 4.04 2.89
N ARG A 64 20.88 2.98 3.01
CA ARG A 64 21.16 1.64 2.49
C ARG A 64 20.70 1.47 1.02
N ASP A 65 21.64 1.11 0.14
CA ASP A 65 21.39 0.87 -1.27
C ASP A 65 20.73 -0.47 -1.56
N ASP A 66 21.08 -1.52 -0.82
CA ASP A 66 20.46 -2.85 -0.95
C ASP A 66 18.96 -2.82 -0.61
N ILE A 67 18.56 -2.02 0.38
CA ILE A 67 17.16 -1.79 0.73
C ILE A 67 16.44 -1.03 -0.39
N ALA A 68 17.07 0.03 -0.90
CA ALA A 68 16.50 0.78 -2.03
C ALA A 68 16.35 -0.11 -3.28
N ASP A 69 17.30 -1.01 -3.55
CA ASP A 69 17.21 -1.98 -4.64
C ASP A 69 16.04 -2.96 -4.44
N ALA A 70 15.84 -3.48 -3.23
CA ALA A 70 14.75 -4.38 -2.92
C ALA A 70 13.36 -3.74 -3.08
N VAL A 71 13.25 -2.43 -2.79
CA VAL A 71 11.96 -1.71 -2.81
C VAL A 71 11.67 -1.15 -4.20
N PHE A 72 12.64 -0.51 -4.87
CA PHE A 72 12.40 0.31 -6.05
C PHE A 72 12.89 -0.28 -7.37
N THR A 73 13.58 -1.43 -7.38
CA THR A 73 13.93 -2.13 -8.63
C THR A 73 13.19 -3.44 -8.77
N THR A 74 13.12 -3.99 -9.99
CA THR A 74 12.61 -5.35 -10.24
C THR A 74 13.72 -6.41 -10.28
N ARG A 75 14.97 -6.04 -10.00
CA ARG A 75 16.09 -6.98 -9.97
C ARG A 75 15.98 -7.92 -8.78
N ILE A 76 16.47 -9.14 -8.93
CA ILE A 76 16.76 -9.97 -7.77
C ILE A 76 17.90 -9.28 -7.01
N THR A 77 17.71 -9.07 -5.74
CA THR A 77 18.69 -8.36 -4.89
C THR A 77 18.89 -9.08 -3.57
N ARG A 78 19.96 -8.76 -2.89
CA ARG A 78 20.30 -9.33 -1.58
C ARG A 78 20.25 -8.26 -0.52
N VAL A 79 19.40 -8.46 0.48
CA VAL A 79 19.32 -7.66 1.71
C VAL A 79 19.86 -8.52 2.84
N GLU A 80 21.08 -8.21 3.32
CA GLU A 80 21.85 -9.04 4.25
C GLU A 80 22.01 -10.49 3.75
N GLN A 81 21.43 -11.50 4.42
CA GLN A 81 21.47 -12.90 3.98
C GLN A 81 20.29 -13.32 3.10
N TRP A 82 19.29 -12.48 2.90
CA TRP A 82 18.08 -12.82 2.15
C TRP A 82 18.17 -12.34 0.69
N GLU A 83 18.03 -13.26 -0.23
CA GLU A 83 17.81 -12.96 -1.63
C GLU A 83 16.30 -12.78 -1.88
N VAL A 84 15.91 -11.65 -2.48
CA VAL A 84 14.52 -11.30 -2.69
C VAL A 84 14.29 -10.74 -4.10
N PRO A 85 13.11 -10.97 -4.70
CA PRO A 85 12.72 -10.31 -5.94
C PRO A 85 12.40 -8.84 -5.62
N GLY A 86 13.15 -7.89 -6.16
CA GLY A 86 12.87 -6.47 -5.94
C GLY A 86 11.43 -6.11 -6.36
N LEU A 87 10.76 -5.29 -5.57
CA LEU A 87 9.32 -4.99 -5.74
C LEU A 87 9.03 -4.05 -6.92
N GLY A 88 9.99 -3.24 -7.34
CA GLY A 88 9.82 -2.29 -8.44
C GLY A 88 8.77 -1.22 -8.17
N LEU A 89 8.64 -0.76 -6.93
CA LEU A 89 7.72 0.32 -6.60
C LEU A 89 8.14 1.60 -7.31
N ASN A 90 7.18 2.33 -7.86
CA ASN A 90 7.44 3.58 -8.58
C ASN A 90 6.89 4.82 -7.88
N ILE A 91 6.23 4.65 -6.73
CA ILE A 91 5.69 5.75 -5.92
C ILE A 91 6.40 5.78 -4.57
N ALA A 92 6.91 6.95 -4.16
CA ALA A 92 7.46 7.18 -2.84
C ALA A 92 6.76 8.38 -2.18
N ARG A 93 6.15 8.15 -1.00
CA ARG A 93 5.51 9.20 -0.19
C ARG A 93 6.50 9.69 0.86
N TYR A 94 6.82 10.98 0.80
CA TYR A 94 7.79 11.65 1.67
C TYR A 94 7.07 12.45 2.75
N ASN A 95 7.38 12.20 4.01
CA ASN A 95 6.75 12.89 5.14
C ASN A 95 7.52 14.18 5.50
N ALA A 96 6.84 15.33 5.43
CA ALA A 96 7.30 16.59 6.02
C ALA A 96 7.09 16.51 7.54
N GLY A 97 8.18 16.30 8.30
CA GLY A 97 8.12 16.13 9.75
C GLY A 97 7.79 17.40 10.52
N GLY A 98 7.27 17.24 11.73
CA GLY A 98 6.92 18.32 12.66
C GLY A 98 7.91 18.52 13.80
N SER A 99 8.86 17.60 13.99
CA SER A 99 9.79 17.60 15.14
C SER A 99 11.05 18.42 14.89
N ALA A 100 11.48 19.21 15.88
CA ALA A 100 12.77 19.89 15.86
C ALA A 100 13.30 20.10 17.29
N GLY A 101 14.63 20.04 17.44
CA GLY A 101 15.27 20.20 18.75
C GLY A 101 15.59 21.66 19.13
N ARG A 102 15.32 22.66 18.28
CA ARG A 102 15.68 24.05 18.53
C ARG A 102 14.69 24.73 19.46
N GLU A 103 15.21 25.42 20.47
CA GLU A 103 14.42 26.31 21.31
C GLU A 103 14.36 27.72 20.72
N PHE A 104 13.25 28.42 20.93
CA PHE A 104 13.11 29.85 20.64
C PHE A 104 12.15 30.49 21.65
N ASP A 105 12.46 31.70 22.06
CA ASP A 105 11.66 32.52 22.99
C ASP A 105 11.23 31.77 24.26
N GLY A 106 12.12 30.90 24.80
CA GLY A 106 11.87 30.08 25.97
C GLY A 106 10.93 28.87 25.74
N ARG A 107 10.46 28.65 24.51
CA ARG A 107 9.62 27.49 24.11
C ARG A 107 10.50 26.39 23.53
N ARG A 108 10.14 25.15 23.83
CA ARG A 108 10.74 23.95 23.25
C ARG A 108 9.67 22.95 22.88
N MET A 109 9.99 22.06 21.96
CA MET A 109 9.11 20.96 21.60
C MET A 109 8.78 20.10 22.82
N VAL A 110 7.50 19.81 23.02
CA VAL A 110 6.99 18.83 23.96
C VAL A 110 6.97 17.48 23.26
N VAL A 111 7.72 16.53 23.79
CA VAL A 111 7.80 15.18 23.23
C VAL A 111 6.78 14.28 23.92
N SER A 112 6.01 13.52 23.14
CA SER A 112 5.14 12.47 23.66
C SER A 112 5.92 11.47 24.51
N LYS A 113 5.36 11.02 25.65
CA LYS A 113 5.99 10.08 26.57
C LYS A 113 6.25 8.70 25.97
N ILE A 114 5.55 8.35 24.89
CA ILE A 114 5.62 6.99 24.30
C ILE A 114 6.10 6.96 22.84
N ILE A 115 6.39 8.12 22.25
CA ILE A 115 6.95 8.15 20.90
C ILE A 115 8.38 7.67 20.89
N LEU A 116 8.70 6.75 20.00
CA LEU A 116 10.08 6.29 19.83
C LEU A 116 10.87 7.27 18.96
N PRO A 117 12.18 7.44 19.17
CA PRO A 117 12.99 8.43 18.45
C PRO A 117 12.88 8.33 16.91
N TYR A 118 12.86 7.12 16.37
CA TYR A 118 12.79 6.92 14.92
C TYR A 118 11.43 7.33 14.30
N ARG A 119 10.40 7.57 15.12
CA ARG A 119 9.06 8.04 14.71
C ARG A 119 8.92 9.57 14.80
N GLN A 120 9.89 10.26 15.37
CA GLN A 120 9.97 11.71 15.37
C GLN A 120 10.63 12.16 14.06
N MET A 121 9.80 12.60 13.10
CA MET A 121 10.30 13.02 11.79
C MET A 121 10.79 14.48 11.89
N GLN A 122 12.05 14.69 11.52
CA GLN A 122 12.65 16.02 11.60
C GLN A 122 12.05 16.98 10.59
N GLY A 123 11.61 18.14 11.08
CA GLY A 123 11.13 19.24 10.25
C GLY A 123 12.19 20.31 10.04
N PHE A 124 12.09 21.01 8.92
CA PHE A 124 13.14 21.93 8.44
C PHE A 124 13.02 23.34 8.99
N TRP A 125 11.82 23.80 9.39
CA TRP A 125 11.57 25.18 9.83
C TRP A 125 11.61 25.26 11.35
N LEU A 126 12.80 25.62 11.88
CA LEU A 126 13.13 25.49 13.28
C LEU A 126 12.45 26.50 14.20
N ASP A 127 12.17 27.72 13.70
CA ASP A 127 11.54 28.80 14.45
C ASP A 127 10.81 29.82 13.52
N PRO A 128 9.80 30.54 14.01
CA PRO A 128 9.00 31.47 13.21
C PRO A 128 9.67 32.82 12.92
N LYS A 129 10.92 33.06 13.29
CA LYS A 129 11.58 34.36 13.15
C LYS A 129 11.73 34.80 11.71
N SER A 130 11.85 33.84 10.78
CA SER A 130 11.89 34.13 9.36
C SER A 130 11.24 33.04 8.54
N ALA A 131 10.31 33.43 7.67
CA ALA A 131 9.71 32.55 6.67
C ALA A 131 10.59 32.36 5.41
N ALA A 132 11.72 33.08 5.29
CA ALA A 132 12.62 32.94 4.16
C ALA A 132 13.39 31.60 4.26
N PRO A 133 13.26 30.68 3.28
CA PRO A 133 13.84 29.32 3.37
C PRO A 133 15.37 29.28 3.43
N ASP A 134 16.05 30.36 3.06
CA ASP A 134 17.51 30.49 3.12
C ASP A 134 17.99 31.17 4.41
N SER A 135 17.10 31.51 5.33
CA SER A 135 17.43 32.12 6.62
C SER A 135 17.88 31.08 7.64
N PRO A 136 18.56 31.51 8.75
CA PRO A 136 18.92 30.62 9.86
C PRO A 136 17.74 29.99 10.60
N SER A 137 16.48 30.41 10.32
CA SER A 137 15.28 29.75 10.86
C SER A 137 15.01 28.41 10.18
N TRP A 138 15.73 28.06 9.13
CA TRP A 138 15.58 26.80 8.40
C TRP A 138 16.90 26.00 8.46
N ASP A 139 16.77 24.69 8.68
CA ASP A 139 17.89 23.75 8.58
C ASP A 139 17.57 22.63 7.57
N TRP A 140 18.17 22.75 6.41
CA TRP A 140 18.01 21.78 5.32
C TRP A 140 18.97 20.57 5.44
N SER A 141 19.79 20.50 6.48
CA SER A 141 20.66 19.34 6.74
C SER A 141 19.94 18.20 7.43
N VAL A 142 18.87 18.49 8.17
CA VAL A 142 18.08 17.49 8.92
C VAL A 142 17.32 16.56 7.99
N ASP A 143 16.72 15.49 8.52
CA ASP A 143 16.00 14.44 7.80
C ASP A 143 16.82 13.83 6.65
N ALA A 144 18.12 13.68 6.86
CA ALA A 144 19.07 13.28 5.80
C ALA A 144 18.79 11.87 5.25
N LYS A 145 18.39 10.93 6.12
CA LYS A 145 18.16 9.53 5.72
C LYS A 145 16.88 9.36 4.91
N GLN A 146 15.74 9.92 5.33
CA GLN A 146 14.51 9.83 4.54
C GLN A 146 14.71 10.50 3.17
N ARG A 147 15.36 11.66 3.14
CA ARG A 147 15.71 12.35 1.90
C ARG A 147 16.66 11.52 1.01
N ALA A 148 17.65 10.83 1.58
CA ALA A 148 18.54 9.95 0.83
C ALA A 148 17.76 8.81 0.19
N MET A 149 16.81 8.18 0.91
CA MET A 149 15.97 7.13 0.36
C MET A 149 15.07 7.64 -0.76
N LEU A 150 14.51 8.85 -0.64
CA LEU A 150 13.73 9.48 -1.71
C LEU A 150 14.55 9.67 -2.99
N ILE A 151 15.80 10.12 -2.86
CA ILE A 151 16.74 10.28 -3.98
C ILE A 151 17.09 8.91 -4.57
N LYS A 152 17.39 7.91 -3.72
CA LYS A 152 17.66 6.53 -4.15
C LYS A 152 16.47 5.89 -4.88
N ALA A 153 15.24 6.20 -4.48
CA ALA A 153 14.03 5.76 -5.19
C ALA A 153 13.97 6.33 -6.61
N ARG A 154 14.19 7.65 -6.77
CA ARG A 154 14.27 8.30 -8.09
C ARG A 154 15.36 7.64 -8.97
N ASP A 155 16.55 7.45 -8.44
CA ASP A 155 17.69 6.91 -9.18
C ASP A 155 17.48 5.44 -9.61
N ARG A 156 16.46 4.77 -9.03
CA ARG A 156 16.02 3.41 -9.34
C ARG A 156 14.75 3.33 -10.20
N GLY A 157 14.27 4.49 -10.66
CA GLY A 157 13.17 4.56 -11.62
C GLY A 157 11.81 4.83 -10.97
N ALA A 158 11.74 5.17 -9.69
CA ALA A 158 10.52 5.76 -9.15
C ALA A 158 10.28 7.13 -9.82
N ASP A 159 9.06 7.36 -10.27
CA ASP A 159 8.70 8.51 -11.09
C ASP A 159 7.53 9.33 -10.51
N ARG A 160 6.94 8.87 -9.41
CA ARG A 160 5.87 9.55 -8.71
C ARG A 160 6.23 9.76 -7.24
N PHE A 161 6.19 11.02 -6.84
CA PHE A 161 6.56 11.43 -5.49
C PHE A 161 5.42 12.24 -4.88
N GLU A 162 4.98 11.86 -3.69
CA GLU A 162 3.99 12.63 -2.93
C GLU A 162 4.63 13.21 -1.69
N LEU A 163 4.49 14.53 -1.51
CA LEU A 163 4.79 15.18 -0.24
C LEU A 163 3.56 15.07 0.65
N PHE A 164 3.68 14.48 1.83
CA PHE A 164 2.61 14.51 2.82
C PHE A 164 3.10 14.94 4.20
N SER A 165 2.20 15.25 5.11
CA SER A 165 2.56 15.67 6.47
C SER A 165 1.66 15.01 7.51
N ASN A 166 2.29 14.35 8.50
CA ASN A 166 1.57 13.85 9.66
C ASN A 166 1.17 14.96 10.62
N ALA A 167 2.02 15.98 10.76
CA ALA A 167 1.82 17.09 11.69
C ALA A 167 2.54 18.36 11.21
N PRO A 168 2.03 19.56 11.58
CA PRO A 168 2.77 20.81 11.40
C PRO A 168 4.00 20.84 12.31
N MET A 169 4.89 21.81 12.08
CA MET A 169 6.02 22.03 12.99
C MET A 169 5.51 22.26 14.42
N TRP A 170 6.23 21.71 15.38
CA TRP A 170 5.85 21.71 16.80
C TRP A 170 5.43 23.09 17.35
N TRP A 171 6.10 24.14 16.89
CA TRP A 171 5.82 25.51 17.34
C TRP A 171 4.54 26.13 16.72
N MET A 172 3.96 25.50 15.71
CA MET A 172 2.65 25.84 15.15
C MET A 172 1.50 25.19 15.95
N CYS A 173 1.84 24.22 16.84
CA CYS A 173 0.90 23.52 17.67
C CYS A 173 0.55 24.31 18.93
N ALA A 174 -0.70 24.18 19.39
CA ALA A 174 -1.19 24.91 20.56
C ALA A 174 -0.47 24.51 21.86
N ASN A 175 0.04 23.28 21.92
CA ASN A 175 0.72 22.69 23.10
C ASN A 175 2.20 22.37 22.84
N ASP A 176 2.79 22.90 21.78
CA ASP A 176 4.18 22.65 21.36
C ASP A 176 4.50 21.17 21.07
N ASN A 177 3.48 20.32 20.84
CA ASN A 177 3.64 18.89 20.65
C ASN A 177 3.09 18.42 19.29
N PRO A 178 3.94 17.97 18.36
CA PRO A 178 3.49 17.51 17.05
C PRO A 178 2.78 16.15 17.05
N SER A 179 2.66 15.48 18.21
CA SER A 179 1.95 14.19 18.31
C SER A 179 0.41 14.37 18.41
N GLY A 180 -0.07 15.56 18.73
CA GLY A 180 -1.48 15.88 18.83
C GLY A 180 -1.81 16.81 20.00
N ALA A 181 -3.09 17.13 20.15
CA ALA A 181 -3.64 18.01 21.19
C ALA A 181 -3.70 17.32 22.56
N ALA A 182 -4.22 18.03 23.58
CA ALA A 182 -4.50 17.43 24.88
C ALA A 182 -5.63 16.39 24.80
N GLY A 183 -6.69 16.71 24.07
CA GLY A 183 -7.81 15.82 23.77
C GLY A 183 -7.74 15.23 22.36
N LYS A 184 -8.30 14.03 22.20
CA LYS A 184 -8.22 13.23 20.96
C LYS A 184 -8.91 13.86 19.74
N THR A 185 -9.90 14.73 19.98
CA THR A 185 -10.67 15.41 18.93
C THR A 185 -10.48 16.92 18.95
N GLU A 186 -9.44 17.38 19.61
CA GLU A 186 -9.06 18.77 19.64
C GLU A 186 -8.07 19.10 18.50
N VAL A 187 -8.25 20.26 17.86
CA VAL A 187 -7.37 20.72 16.79
C VAL A 187 -6.13 21.35 17.41
N ASN A 188 -4.96 20.78 17.10
CA ASN A 188 -3.69 21.26 17.65
C ASN A 188 -3.02 22.36 16.81
N LEU A 189 -3.36 22.47 15.52
CA LEU A 189 -2.90 23.56 14.67
C LEU A 189 -3.75 24.81 14.90
N LEU A 190 -3.12 25.87 15.41
CA LEU A 190 -3.78 27.14 15.66
C LEU A 190 -4.22 27.78 14.32
N PRO A 191 -5.42 28.37 14.21
CA PRO A 191 -5.88 29.05 12.98
C PRO A 191 -4.92 30.12 12.48
N GLY A 192 -4.28 30.88 13.38
CA GLY A 192 -3.24 31.86 13.05
C GLY A 192 -1.96 31.27 12.45
N GLN A 193 -1.79 29.94 12.44
CA GLN A 193 -0.63 29.24 11.88
C GLN A 193 -0.90 28.60 10.51
N TYR A 194 -2.12 28.70 9.97
CA TYR A 194 -2.45 28.12 8.66
C TYR A 194 -1.52 28.63 7.56
N GLN A 195 -1.25 29.94 7.55
CA GLN A 195 -0.31 30.53 6.60
C GLN A 195 1.10 29.95 6.74
N ASN A 196 1.59 29.78 7.97
CA ASN A 196 2.92 29.22 8.22
C ASN A 196 3.00 27.74 7.81
N PHE A 197 1.98 26.96 8.08
CA PHE A 197 1.95 25.55 7.65
C PHE A 197 1.91 25.41 6.12
N ALA A 198 1.17 26.29 5.43
CA ALA A 198 1.17 26.37 3.97
C ALA A 198 2.56 26.75 3.41
N ILE A 199 3.23 27.75 3.99
CA ILE A 199 4.61 28.16 3.65
C ILE A 199 5.56 26.96 3.82
N TYR A 200 5.45 26.23 4.93
CA TYR A 200 6.29 25.08 5.23
C TYR A 200 6.23 24.03 4.14
N LEU A 201 5.03 23.58 3.76
CA LEU A 201 4.84 22.55 2.73
C LEU A 201 5.28 23.06 1.34
N ALA A 202 4.94 24.29 0.98
CA ALA A 202 5.33 24.87 -0.30
C ALA A 202 6.85 25.07 -0.42
N ALA A 203 7.52 25.47 0.68
CA ALA A 203 8.97 25.62 0.72
C ALA A 203 9.69 24.27 0.54
N ILE A 204 9.21 23.20 1.17
CA ILE A 204 9.75 21.85 0.97
C ILE A 204 9.58 21.39 -0.48
N ALA A 205 8.37 21.55 -1.03
CA ALA A 205 8.10 21.15 -2.42
C ALA A 205 8.99 21.91 -3.42
N ARG A 206 9.16 23.22 -3.22
CA ARG A 206 10.07 24.02 -4.02
C ARG A 206 11.53 23.60 -3.85
N ARG A 207 12.00 23.42 -2.61
CA ARG A 207 13.37 22.99 -2.31
C ARG A 207 13.69 21.63 -2.92
N ALA A 208 12.77 20.69 -2.85
CA ALA A 208 12.92 19.36 -3.46
C ALA A 208 13.15 19.45 -4.96
N LYS A 209 12.37 20.28 -5.65
CA LYS A 209 12.54 20.53 -7.08
C LYS A 209 13.88 21.18 -7.41
N GLU A 210 14.25 22.23 -6.68
CA GLU A 210 15.43 23.05 -7.00
C GLU A 210 16.76 22.39 -6.55
N LYS A 211 16.75 21.61 -5.47
CA LYS A 211 17.99 21.13 -4.83
C LYS A 211 18.11 19.62 -4.72
N TRP A 212 17.00 18.87 -4.69
CA TRP A 212 17.04 17.40 -4.56
C TRP A 212 16.79 16.67 -5.89
N GLY A 213 16.42 17.42 -6.94
CA GLY A 213 16.03 16.83 -8.23
C GLY A 213 14.75 16.00 -8.13
N ILE A 214 13.88 16.34 -7.18
CA ILE A 214 12.59 15.68 -6.95
C ILE A 214 11.46 16.66 -7.26
N SER A 215 10.64 16.31 -8.24
CA SER A 215 9.37 17.02 -8.50
C SER A 215 8.23 16.21 -7.89
N PHE A 216 7.62 16.72 -6.82
CA PHE A 216 6.44 16.07 -6.29
C PHE A 216 5.30 16.11 -7.29
N THR A 217 4.53 15.03 -7.37
CA THR A 217 3.34 14.94 -8.23
C THR A 217 2.09 15.46 -7.54
N THR A 218 2.08 15.42 -6.19
CA THR A 218 1.02 15.98 -5.34
C THR A 218 1.60 16.42 -3.98
N VAL A 219 0.89 17.34 -3.32
CA VAL A 219 1.09 17.69 -1.92
C VAL A 219 -0.17 17.30 -1.15
N GLU A 220 -0.02 16.46 -0.14
CA GLU A 220 -1.09 16.04 0.79
C GLU A 220 -0.82 16.66 2.17
N PRO A 221 -1.56 17.71 2.58
CA PRO A 221 -1.29 18.38 3.84
C PRO A 221 -1.81 17.63 5.08
N PHE A 222 -2.53 16.55 4.88
CA PHE A 222 -3.24 15.82 5.93
C PHE A 222 -2.72 14.39 6.02
N ASN A 223 -2.97 13.75 7.17
CA ASN A 223 -2.82 12.32 7.39
C ASN A 223 -3.80 11.89 8.47
N GLU A 224 -4.78 11.06 8.09
CA GLU A 224 -5.83 10.54 8.96
C GLU A 224 -6.52 11.63 9.82
N PRO A 225 -6.87 12.78 9.21
CA PRO A 225 -7.18 14.00 9.95
C PRO A 225 -8.46 13.93 10.77
N SER A 226 -9.41 13.06 10.43
CA SER A 226 -10.64 12.88 11.20
C SER A 226 -10.56 11.78 12.28
N ALA A 227 -9.38 11.14 12.43
CA ALA A 227 -9.20 10.11 13.45
C ALA A 227 -9.24 10.70 14.87
N ASP A 228 -9.69 9.88 15.82
CA ASP A 228 -9.90 10.24 17.23
C ASP A 228 -8.76 9.76 18.15
N TYR A 229 -7.57 9.57 17.61
CA TYR A 229 -6.40 9.06 18.34
C TYR A 229 -5.18 9.98 18.31
N TRP A 230 -5.30 11.19 17.74
CA TRP A 230 -4.21 12.17 17.73
C TRP A 230 -4.23 13.00 19.02
N PHE A 231 -3.42 12.60 19.99
CA PHE A 231 -3.30 13.27 21.28
C PHE A 231 -1.84 13.34 21.75
N ALA A 232 -1.57 14.20 22.72
CA ALA A 232 -0.22 14.57 23.15
C ALA A 232 0.70 13.38 23.48
N ASP A 233 0.17 12.29 24.05
CA ASP A 233 0.92 11.07 24.35
C ASP A 233 0.71 9.98 23.28
N CYS A 234 0.57 10.35 22.00
CA CYS A 234 0.51 9.40 20.88
C CYS A 234 1.91 8.81 20.57
N LYS A 235 1.93 7.62 19.98
CA LYS A 235 3.17 6.91 19.60
C LYS A 235 3.81 7.42 18.30
N GLN A 236 3.26 8.44 17.67
CA GLN A 236 3.70 9.05 16.42
C GLN A 236 3.23 10.50 16.33
N GLU A 237 3.77 11.25 15.38
CA GLU A 237 3.25 12.57 15.01
C GLU A 237 1.86 12.46 14.38
N GLY A 238 1.00 13.44 14.61
CA GLY A 238 -0.35 13.47 14.05
C GLY A 238 -1.13 14.73 14.38
N LEU A 239 -2.17 14.98 13.60
CA LEU A 239 -3.03 16.16 13.72
C LEU A 239 -4.49 15.76 13.53
N HIS A 240 -5.32 15.94 14.57
CA HIS A 240 -6.76 15.94 14.37
C HIS A 240 -7.18 17.24 13.67
N PHE A 241 -7.75 17.12 12.47
CA PHE A 241 -8.06 18.26 11.61
C PHE A 241 -9.31 17.95 10.77
N PRO A 242 -10.52 18.05 11.35
CA PRO A 242 -11.75 17.61 10.70
C PRO A 242 -12.11 18.51 9.49
N PRO A 243 -13.08 18.09 8.64
CA PRO A 243 -13.36 18.71 7.36
C PRO A 243 -13.53 20.23 7.34
N PRO A 244 -14.18 20.89 8.34
CA PRO A 244 -14.27 22.36 8.34
C PRO A 244 -12.90 23.04 8.37
N GLN A 245 -11.94 22.52 9.15
CA GLN A 245 -10.60 23.05 9.25
C GLN A 245 -9.78 22.72 7.98
N GLN A 246 -9.94 21.52 7.42
CA GLN A 246 -9.32 21.15 6.14
C GLN A 246 -9.75 22.12 5.04
N VAL A 247 -11.05 22.37 4.91
CA VAL A 247 -11.63 23.30 3.94
C VAL A 247 -11.10 24.73 4.14
N ALA A 248 -10.97 25.17 5.40
CA ALA A 248 -10.42 26.50 5.70
C ALA A 248 -8.92 26.62 5.37
N PHE A 249 -8.16 25.53 5.44
CA PHE A 249 -6.72 25.51 5.18
C PHE A 249 -6.37 25.46 3.67
N LEU A 250 -7.12 24.75 2.85
CA LEU A 250 -6.81 24.53 1.43
C LEU A 250 -6.50 25.80 0.64
N PRO A 251 -7.21 26.95 0.79
CA PRO A 251 -6.89 28.18 0.10
C PRO A 251 -5.50 28.73 0.44
N TYR A 252 -5.05 28.61 1.70
CA TYR A 252 -3.71 29.03 2.12
C TYR A 252 -2.63 28.24 1.39
N LEU A 253 -2.78 26.92 1.36
CA LEU A 253 -1.81 26.05 0.67
C LEU A 253 -1.79 26.34 -0.83
N ARG A 254 -2.93 26.50 -1.49
CA ARG A 254 -2.96 26.81 -2.92
C ARG A 254 -2.26 28.14 -3.22
N ALA A 255 -2.56 29.18 -2.44
CA ALA A 255 -1.93 30.49 -2.60
C ALA A 255 -0.40 30.43 -2.43
N GLU A 256 0.11 29.67 -1.44
CA GLU A 256 1.55 29.54 -1.23
C GLU A 256 2.24 28.71 -2.31
N LEU A 257 1.62 27.65 -2.79
CA LEU A 257 2.15 26.90 -3.94
C LEU A 257 2.23 27.78 -5.18
N ASP A 258 1.21 28.60 -5.44
CA ASP A 258 1.20 29.54 -6.57
C ASP A 258 2.31 30.58 -6.42
N ARG A 259 2.46 31.17 -5.23
CA ARG A 259 3.52 32.14 -4.91
C ARG A 259 4.93 31.57 -5.09
N CYS A 260 5.10 30.26 -4.81
CA CYS A 260 6.36 29.53 -4.98
C CYS A 260 6.61 29.08 -6.43
N GLY A 261 5.75 29.42 -7.39
CA GLY A 261 5.88 28.97 -8.79
C GLY A 261 5.50 27.51 -9.01
N LEU A 262 4.68 26.94 -8.11
CA LEU A 262 4.21 25.55 -8.13
C LEU A 262 2.69 25.49 -8.44
N LYS A 263 2.20 26.38 -9.30
CA LYS A 263 0.77 26.46 -9.65
C LYS A 263 0.19 25.17 -10.23
N ASP A 264 1.03 24.40 -10.93
CA ASP A 264 0.65 23.14 -11.55
C ASP A 264 0.77 21.93 -10.61
N LEU A 265 1.25 22.12 -9.37
CA LEU A 265 1.35 21.05 -8.36
C LEU A 265 -0.01 20.86 -7.69
N PRO A 266 -0.69 19.71 -7.92
CA PRO A 266 -1.99 19.45 -7.33
C PRO A 266 -1.92 19.28 -5.82
N ILE A 267 -2.96 19.70 -5.11
CA ILE A 267 -3.18 19.34 -3.70
C ILE A 267 -3.95 18.04 -3.68
N ALA A 268 -3.51 17.06 -2.92
CA ALA A 268 -4.29 15.86 -2.59
C ALA A 268 -5.05 16.10 -1.27
N ALA A 269 -6.15 15.41 -1.06
CA ALA A 269 -6.94 15.36 0.17
C ALA A 269 -7.96 14.19 0.10
N SER A 270 -8.42 13.65 1.24
CA SER A 270 -8.10 14.11 2.59
C SER A 270 -7.23 13.11 3.35
N ASP A 271 -6.75 12.03 2.71
CA ASP A 271 -5.86 11.01 3.30
C ASP A 271 -6.43 10.39 4.59
N GLU A 272 -7.73 10.15 4.60
CA GLU A 272 -8.45 9.63 5.76
C GLU A 272 -8.10 8.16 6.01
N THR A 273 -8.12 7.76 7.29
CA THR A 273 -7.73 6.43 7.76
C THR A 273 -8.53 5.27 7.16
N SER A 274 -9.73 5.54 6.65
CA SER A 274 -10.66 4.51 6.16
C SER A 274 -11.56 5.01 5.05
N TYR A 275 -12.14 4.09 4.28
CA TYR A 275 -13.09 4.41 3.20
C TYR A 275 -14.34 5.13 3.74
N THR A 276 -14.80 4.75 4.95
CA THR A 276 -15.92 5.40 5.65
C THR A 276 -15.61 6.86 5.97
N HIS A 277 -14.42 7.13 6.53
CA HIS A 277 -13.99 8.50 6.80
C HIS A 277 -13.73 9.28 5.51
N GLY A 278 -13.10 8.66 4.51
CA GLY A 278 -12.86 9.26 3.20
C GLY A 278 -14.14 9.71 2.52
N LEU A 279 -15.15 8.84 2.48
CA LEU A 279 -16.47 9.17 1.93
C LEU A 279 -17.14 10.31 2.69
N LYS A 280 -17.11 10.27 4.03
CA LYS A 280 -17.68 11.31 4.89
C LYS A 280 -17.02 12.65 4.67
N SER A 281 -15.70 12.71 4.66
CA SER A 281 -14.91 13.93 4.48
C SER A 281 -15.09 14.49 3.08
N TRP A 282 -15.03 13.66 2.03
CA TRP A 282 -15.24 14.11 0.66
C TRP A 282 -16.64 14.69 0.44
N ASN A 283 -17.67 14.08 1.03
CA ASN A 283 -19.05 14.59 0.95
C ASN A 283 -19.24 15.88 1.76
N ALA A 284 -18.47 16.12 2.81
CA ALA A 284 -18.52 17.34 3.60
C ALA A 284 -17.84 18.54 2.92
N TYR A 285 -16.98 18.30 1.92
CA TYR A 285 -16.31 19.40 1.20
C TYR A 285 -17.29 20.13 0.27
N PRO A 286 -17.42 21.48 0.39
CA PRO A 286 -18.19 22.28 -0.57
C PRO A 286 -17.49 22.31 -1.93
N ALA A 287 -18.22 22.66 -2.97
CA ALA A 287 -17.68 22.75 -4.33
C ALA A 287 -16.45 23.66 -4.44
N SER A 288 -16.44 24.76 -3.65
CA SER A 288 -15.30 25.71 -3.58
C SER A 288 -14.02 25.08 -3.02
N ALA A 289 -14.12 24.10 -2.14
CA ALA A 289 -12.96 23.35 -1.65
C ALA A 289 -12.57 22.23 -2.62
N LYS A 290 -13.54 21.50 -3.16
CA LYS A 290 -13.28 20.41 -4.13
C LYS A 290 -12.54 20.88 -5.38
N VAL A 291 -12.75 22.12 -5.83
CA VAL A 291 -12.03 22.68 -6.99
C VAL A 291 -10.53 22.85 -6.71
N LEU A 292 -10.13 23.06 -5.45
CA LEU A 292 -8.73 23.19 -5.03
C LEU A 292 -8.02 21.84 -4.93
N VAL A 293 -8.78 20.75 -4.79
CA VAL A 293 -8.24 19.39 -4.67
C VAL A 293 -8.06 18.79 -6.06
N GLY A 294 -6.85 18.38 -6.40
CA GLY A 294 -6.51 17.77 -7.68
C GLY A 294 -6.60 16.22 -7.67
N LYS A 295 -6.53 15.61 -6.49
CA LYS A 295 -6.56 14.15 -6.29
C LYS A 295 -7.17 13.81 -4.92
N VAL A 296 -7.89 12.71 -4.83
CA VAL A 296 -8.40 12.19 -3.55
C VAL A 296 -7.53 11.04 -3.08
N ASN A 297 -7.10 11.11 -1.84
CA ASN A 297 -6.33 10.08 -1.14
C ASN A 297 -7.18 9.44 -0.04
N VAL A 298 -6.98 8.15 0.20
CA VAL A 298 -7.62 7.39 1.30
C VAL A 298 -6.71 6.25 1.75
N HIS A 299 -6.79 5.89 3.02
CA HIS A 299 -6.12 4.71 3.57
C HIS A 299 -7.06 3.50 3.64
N GLY A 300 -6.48 2.30 3.62
CA GLY A 300 -7.19 1.03 3.60
C GLY A 300 -7.36 0.35 4.97
N TYR A 301 -7.29 1.07 6.09
CA TYR A 301 -7.29 0.46 7.43
C TYR A 301 -8.64 -0.11 7.90
N GLU A 302 -9.72 0.02 7.13
CA GLU A 302 -10.95 -0.77 7.33
C GLU A 302 -10.83 -2.24 6.89
N GLY A 303 -9.71 -2.61 6.29
CA GLY A 303 -9.46 -3.97 5.83
C GLY A 303 -10.47 -4.38 4.74
N THR A 304 -11.21 -5.47 4.95
CA THR A 304 -12.21 -5.97 3.99
C THR A 304 -13.57 -5.28 4.09
N LYS A 305 -13.71 -4.30 4.97
CA LYS A 305 -14.96 -3.57 5.20
C LYS A 305 -14.92 -2.18 4.54
N GLY A 306 -16.00 -1.43 4.70
CA GLY A 306 -16.12 -0.04 4.28
C GLY A 306 -16.72 0.16 2.88
N PRO A 307 -17.21 1.39 2.61
CA PRO A 307 -17.99 1.74 1.42
C PRO A 307 -17.09 2.12 0.24
N ARG A 308 -16.28 1.16 -0.27
CA ARG A 308 -15.32 1.37 -1.37
C ARG A 308 -15.98 1.91 -2.63
N LYS A 309 -17.09 1.26 -3.03
CA LYS A 309 -17.79 1.64 -4.25
C LYS A 309 -18.44 3.02 -4.13
N GLU A 310 -19.04 3.31 -2.99
CA GLU A 310 -19.68 4.60 -2.74
C GLU A 310 -18.65 5.74 -2.72
N LEU A 311 -17.46 5.50 -2.16
CA LEU A 311 -16.36 6.45 -2.21
C LEU A 311 -15.88 6.66 -3.65
N HIS A 312 -15.65 5.57 -4.40
CA HIS A 312 -15.32 5.64 -5.81
C HIS A 312 -16.33 6.50 -6.58
N ASP A 313 -17.62 6.16 -6.47
CA ASP A 313 -18.69 6.84 -7.21
C ASP A 313 -18.78 8.34 -6.86
N ALA A 314 -18.53 8.69 -5.57
CA ALA A 314 -18.50 10.09 -5.14
C ALA A 314 -17.32 10.86 -5.75
N VAL A 315 -16.13 10.25 -5.75
CA VAL A 315 -14.90 10.88 -6.25
C VAL A 315 -14.94 11.04 -7.78
N ILE A 316 -15.37 10.00 -8.50
CA ILE A 316 -15.45 10.02 -9.98
C ILE A 316 -16.53 10.99 -10.46
N ARG A 317 -17.64 11.13 -9.73
CA ARG A 317 -18.65 12.17 -10.03
C ARG A 317 -18.05 13.57 -10.08
N ASP A 318 -17.09 13.83 -9.17
CA ASP A 318 -16.36 15.10 -9.11
C ASP A 318 -15.12 15.12 -10.06
N ARG A 319 -14.94 14.08 -10.89
CA ARG A 319 -13.85 13.92 -11.88
C ARG A 319 -12.46 14.00 -11.26
N LYS A 320 -12.27 13.41 -10.09
CA LYS A 320 -10.97 13.37 -9.43
C LYS A 320 -10.35 11.98 -9.55
N PRO A 321 -9.02 11.87 -9.73
CA PRO A 321 -8.31 10.62 -9.55
C PRO A 321 -8.35 10.22 -8.07
N LEU A 322 -8.34 8.91 -7.81
CA LEU A 322 -8.39 8.33 -6.47
C LEU A 322 -7.20 7.40 -6.27
N TRP A 323 -6.47 7.58 -5.17
CA TRP A 323 -5.41 6.67 -4.73
C TRP A 323 -5.77 6.03 -3.40
N ASN A 324 -5.42 4.73 -3.23
CA ASN A 324 -5.22 4.16 -1.91
C ASN A 324 -3.76 4.43 -1.54
N THR A 325 -3.55 5.41 -0.67
CA THR A 325 -2.23 5.96 -0.37
C THR A 325 -1.54 5.26 0.78
N GLU A 326 -2.30 4.45 1.54
CA GLU A 326 -1.73 3.73 2.66
C GLU A 326 -2.53 2.50 3.04
N TYR A 327 -1.84 1.38 3.17
CA TYR A 327 -2.37 0.14 3.73
C TYR A 327 -1.29 -0.55 4.55
N GLY A 328 -1.64 -1.13 5.68
CA GLY A 328 -0.77 -1.93 6.52
C GLY A 328 -1.55 -2.83 7.46
N GLU A 329 -0.94 -3.92 7.90
CA GLU A 329 -1.54 -4.89 8.80
C GLU A 329 -0.48 -5.70 9.56
N LYS A 330 -0.89 -6.36 10.65
CA LYS A 330 -0.01 -7.21 11.46
C LYS A 330 0.19 -8.62 10.89
N GLN A 331 -0.71 -9.10 10.05
CA GLN A 331 -0.63 -10.45 9.48
C GLN A 331 0.56 -10.54 8.54
N ALA A 332 1.55 -11.32 8.93
CA ALA A 332 2.81 -11.46 8.18
C ALA A 332 2.68 -12.31 6.91
N ASP A 333 1.63 -13.12 6.80
CA ASP A 333 1.40 -14.02 5.66
C ASP A 333 0.96 -13.29 4.38
N GLY A 334 0.31 -12.12 4.49
CA GLY A 334 -0.14 -11.31 3.37
C GLY A 334 -1.45 -11.74 2.73
N LEU A 335 -2.16 -12.75 3.25
CA LEU A 335 -3.46 -13.18 2.71
C LEU A 335 -4.52 -12.09 2.89
N GLN A 336 -4.53 -11.42 4.04
CA GLN A 336 -5.43 -10.30 4.27
C GLN A 336 -5.11 -9.12 3.34
N MET A 337 -3.82 -8.82 3.12
CA MET A 337 -3.38 -7.79 2.18
C MET A 337 -3.86 -8.13 0.75
N ALA A 338 -3.68 -9.38 0.29
CA ALA A 338 -4.16 -9.81 -1.01
C ALA A 338 -5.67 -9.60 -1.15
N ARG A 339 -6.45 -9.97 -0.12
CA ARG A 339 -7.90 -9.77 -0.07
C ARG A 339 -8.27 -8.29 -0.21
N CYS A 340 -7.55 -7.41 0.49
CA CYS A 340 -7.78 -5.96 0.42
C CYS A 340 -7.39 -5.39 -0.95
N ILE A 341 -6.25 -5.79 -1.53
CA ILE A 341 -5.84 -5.35 -2.88
C ILE A 341 -6.93 -5.74 -3.91
N HIS A 342 -7.45 -6.97 -3.85
CA HIS A 342 -8.50 -7.41 -4.76
C HIS A 342 -9.78 -6.59 -4.60
N LEU A 343 -10.24 -6.35 -3.38
CA LEU A 343 -11.41 -5.51 -3.11
C LEU A 343 -11.18 -4.07 -3.57
N ASP A 344 -10.01 -3.52 -3.31
CA ASP A 344 -9.68 -2.15 -3.72
C ASP A 344 -9.71 -2.03 -5.25
N LEU A 345 -9.06 -2.92 -5.99
CA LEU A 345 -9.03 -2.83 -7.45
C LEU A 345 -10.39 -3.15 -8.10
N GLN A 346 -11.25 -3.91 -7.44
CA GLN A 346 -12.59 -4.24 -7.96
C GLN A 346 -13.66 -3.19 -7.61
N GLU A 347 -13.62 -2.62 -6.42
CA GLU A 347 -14.68 -1.78 -5.87
C GLU A 347 -14.28 -0.31 -5.72
N LEU A 348 -13.11 -0.02 -5.12
CA LEU A 348 -12.59 1.35 -4.96
C LEU A 348 -12.01 1.88 -6.27
N ARG A 349 -11.43 1.01 -7.10
CA ARG A 349 -10.80 1.31 -8.40
C ARG A 349 -9.80 2.48 -8.31
N PRO A 350 -8.84 2.44 -7.38
CA PRO A 350 -7.81 3.45 -7.30
C PRO A 350 -6.86 3.30 -8.47
N THR A 351 -6.27 4.40 -8.93
CA THR A 351 -5.25 4.34 -9.98
C THR A 351 -3.84 4.06 -9.44
N ALA A 352 -3.66 4.11 -8.13
CA ALA A 352 -2.43 3.72 -7.42
C ALA A 352 -2.73 3.13 -6.04
N TRP A 353 -1.80 2.32 -5.54
CA TRP A 353 -1.91 1.69 -4.23
C TRP A 353 -0.55 1.66 -3.52
N CYS A 354 -0.48 2.14 -2.27
CA CYS A 354 0.74 2.23 -1.50
C CYS A 354 0.68 1.41 -0.21
N TYR A 355 1.78 0.71 0.07
CA TYR A 355 1.99 0.05 1.35
C TYR A 355 2.53 1.04 2.39
N TRP A 356 2.18 0.86 3.69
CA TRP A 356 2.60 1.80 4.74
C TRP A 356 4.10 1.76 5.01
N GLN A 357 4.63 0.62 5.51
CA GLN A 357 6.02 0.50 5.94
C GLN A 357 6.70 -0.73 5.33
N ALA A 358 7.70 -0.51 4.46
CA ALA A 358 8.47 -1.62 3.92
C ALA A 358 9.24 -2.38 5.01
N PHE A 359 9.72 -1.67 6.03
CA PHE A 359 10.45 -2.21 7.17
C PHE A 359 9.77 -1.77 8.48
N ASP A 360 9.31 -2.72 9.28
CA ASP A 360 8.72 -2.47 10.60
C ASP A 360 8.71 -3.78 11.41
N HIS A 361 8.32 -3.72 12.67
CA HIS A 361 8.26 -4.86 13.60
C HIS A 361 6.85 -5.45 13.72
N GLY A 362 6.76 -6.63 14.33
CA GLY A 362 5.49 -7.25 14.74
C GLY A 362 4.55 -7.56 13.59
N GLY A 363 5.09 -7.93 12.43
CA GLY A 363 4.35 -8.31 11.24
C GLY A 363 3.86 -7.14 10.39
N TRP A 364 4.07 -5.88 10.79
CA TRP A 364 3.65 -4.71 10.01
C TRP A 364 4.50 -4.49 8.75
N GLY A 365 5.82 -4.69 8.83
CA GLY A 365 6.72 -4.54 7.70
C GLY A 365 6.60 -5.66 6.67
N LEU A 366 7.07 -5.39 5.46
CA LEU A 366 7.40 -6.43 4.47
C LEU A 366 8.65 -7.20 4.93
N PHE A 367 9.57 -6.49 5.58
CA PHE A 367 10.65 -7.05 6.37
C PHE A 367 10.35 -6.88 7.86
N ASP A 368 10.55 -7.93 8.66
CA ASP A 368 10.52 -7.83 10.12
C ASP A 368 11.82 -7.25 10.65
N THR A 369 11.73 -6.25 11.52
CA THR A 369 12.87 -5.47 11.95
C THR A 369 12.87 -5.19 13.46
N ASP A 370 14.04 -4.82 13.96
CA ASP A 370 14.21 -4.07 15.20
C ASP A 370 14.61 -2.64 14.81
N MET A 371 13.62 -1.76 14.77
CA MET A 371 13.79 -0.38 14.32
C MET A 371 14.68 0.44 15.25
N VAL A 372 14.71 0.11 16.56
CA VAL A 372 15.51 0.81 17.55
C VAL A 372 16.99 0.53 17.35
N ASN A 373 17.34 -0.72 17.06
CA ASN A 373 18.72 -1.17 16.86
C ASN A 373 19.11 -1.24 15.38
N ALA A 374 18.28 -0.76 14.46
CA ALA A 374 18.48 -0.77 13.01
C ALA A 374 18.84 -2.17 12.47
N ARG A 375 18.15 -3.22 12.93
CA ARG A 375 18.43 -4.62 12.55
C ARG A 375 17.28 -5.21 11.75
N ILE A 376 17.60 -5.89 10.65
CA ILE A 376 16.63 -6.70 9.88
C ILE A 376 16.65 -8.10 10.48
N LYS A 377 15.45 -8.65 10.79
CA LYS A 377 15.29 -9.97 11.39
C LYS A 377 14.85 -11.03 10.38
N GLY A 378 14.14 -10.60 9.32
CA GLY A 378 13.64 -11.53 8.32
C GLY A 378 12.78 -10.87 7.26
N VAL A 379 12.40 -11.67 6.28
CA VAL A 379 11.46 -11.31 5.21
C VAL A 379 10.11 -11.95 5.51
N ASN A 380 9.07 -11.15 5.69
CA ASN A 380 7.73 -11.66 5.90
C ASN A 380 7.15 -12.25 4.59
N PRO A 381 6.37 -13.33 4.63
CA PRO A 381 5.74 -13.91 3.45
C PRO A 381 4.94 -12.90 2.61
N LYS A 382 4.35 -11.89 3.24
CA LYS A 382 3.63 -10.80 2.55
C LYS A 382 4.50 -10.01 1.55
N TYR A 383 5.82 -10.00 1.70
CA TYR A 383 6.73 -9.42 0.71
C TYR A 383 6.55 -10.09 -0.66
N TYR A 384 6.54 -11.43 -0.66
CA TYR A 384 6.39 -12.23 -1.87
C TYR A 384 4.95 -12.18 -2.40
N VAL A 385 3.97 -12.01 -1.53
CA VAL A 385 2.58 -11.74 -1.93
C VAL A 385 2.50 -10.41 -2.67
N LEU A 386 3.09 -9.34 -2.12
CA LEU A 386 3.09 -8.02 -2.77
C LEU A 386 3.82 -8.06 -4.12
N ALA A 387 4.92 -8.83 -4.22
CA ALA A 387 5.67 -9.01 -5.46
C ALA A 387 4.82 -9.58 -6.61
N GLN A 388 3.80 -10.42 -6.31
CA GLN A 388 2.87 -10.96 -7.30
C GLN A 388 2.08 -9.87 -8.04
N TYR A 389 1.88 -8.72 -7.42
CA TYR A 389 1.18 -7.59 -8.00
C TYR A 389 2.16 -6.58 -8.62
N THR A 390 3.11 -6.12 -7.81
CA THR A 390 3.91 -4.93 -8.14
C THR A 390 4.90 -5.16 -9.28
N ARG A 391 5.41 -6.38 -9.42
CA ARG A 391 6.37 -6.74 -10.47
C ARG A 391 5.71 -6.92 -11.83
N HIS A 392 4.43 -7.25 -11.86
CA HIS A 392 3.69 -7.65 -13.05
C HIS A 392 2.72 -6.59 -13.55
N ILE A 393 1.94 -5.97 -12.65
CA ILE A 393 1.04 -4.87 -13.02
C ILE A 393 1.84 -3.58 -12.94
N ARG A 394 2.27 -3.10 -14.11
CA ARG A 394 3.19 -1.96 -14.22
C ARG A 394 2.47 -0.67 -14.61
N PRO A 395 3.04 0.52 -14.30
CA PRO A 395 2.49 1.80 -14.75
C PRO A 395 2.17 1.82 -16.26
N GLY A 396 1.02 2.39 -16.62
CA GLY A 396 0.56 2.46 -18.01
C GLY A 396 -0.33 1.31 -18.46
N MET A 397 -0.36 0.19 -17.73
CA MET A 397 -1.27 -0.92 -18.05
C MET A 397 -2.74 -0.53 -17.85
N LYS A 398 -3.60 -1.03 -18.72
CA LYS A 398 -5.06 -0.89 -18.61
C LYS A 398 -5.61 -1.96 -17.68
N LEU A 399 -6.30 -1.55 -16.64
CA LEU A 399 -6.99 -2.47 -15.73
C LEU A 399 -8.35 -2.84 -16.30
N LEU A 400 -8.60 -4.15 -16.41
CA LEU A 400 -9.79 -4.70 -17.08
C LEU A 400 -10.80 -5.21 -16.05
N GLU A 401 -12.09 -5.13 -16.40
CA GLU A 401 -13.15 -5.76 -15.62
C GLU A 401 -13.10 -7.28 -15.81
N THR A 402 -13.11 -8.01 -14.72
CA THR A 402 -13.07 -9.49 -14.73
C THR A 402 -14.40 -10.11 -14.38
N GLY A 403 -15.26 -9.39 -13.64
CA GLY A 403 -16.50 -9.94 -13.08
C GLY A 403 -16.28 -10.96 -11.96
N ASP A 404 -15.04 -11.23 -11.57
CA ASP A 404 -14.67 -12.15 -10.50
C ASP A 404 -13.74 -11.46 -9.51
N ARG A 405 -14.10 -11.48 -8.22
CA ARG A 405 -13.32 -10.84 -7.15
C ARG A 405 -11.96 -11.50 -6.91
N ALA A 406 -11.80 -12.75 -7.30
CA ALA A 406 -10.54 -13.50 -7.16
C ALA A 406 -9.52 -13.17 -8.26
N VAL A 407 -9.89 -12.42 -9.30
CA VAL A 407 -9.02 -12.16 -10.46
C VAL A 407 -8.87 -10.67 -10.72
N ILE A 408 -7.63 -10.22 -10.80
CA ILE A 408 -7.26 -8.91 -11.33
C ILE A 408 -6.64 -9.13 -12.72
N ALA A 409 -7.07 -8.33 -13.70
CA ALA A 409 -6.54 -8.38 -15.06
C ALA A 409 -5.97 -7.01 -15.47
N ALA A 410 -4.74 -7.02 -15.98
CA ALA A 410 -4.08 -5.83 -16.51
C ALA A 410 -3.51 -6.12 -17.91
N HIS A 411 -3.74 -5.24 -18.87
CA HIS A 411 -3.26 -5.39 -20.23
C HIS A 411 -2.33 -4.25 -20.62
N ASP A 412 -1.16 -4.60 -21.14
CA ASP A 412 -0.25 -3.69 -21.82
C ASP A 412 -0.40 -3.86 -23.33
N PRO A 413 -1.10 -2.94 -24.01
CA PRO A 413 -1.28 -3.05 -25.46
C PRO A 413 0.02 -2.86 -26.25
N ALA A 414 0.97 -2.06 -25.73
CA ALA A 414 2.24 -1.78 -26.40
C ALA A 414 3.19 -2.98 -26.34
N ALA A 415 3.30 -3.60 -25.17
CA ALA A 415 4.05 -4.83 -24.98
C ALA A 415 3.27 -6.08 -25.44
N ARG A 416 1.99 -5.95 -25.79
CA ARG A 416 1.10 -7.06 -26.12
C ARG A 416 1.09 -8.14 -25.03
N LYS A 417 1.01 -7.72 -23.78
CA LYS A 417 1.06 -8.58 -22.60
C LYS A 417 -0.22 -8.46 -21.79
N LEU A 418 -0.79 -9.61 -21.42
CA LEU A 418 -1.87 -9.70 -20.44
C LEU A 418 -1.32 -10.28 -19.14
N VAL A 419 -1.63 -9.63 -18.03
CA VAL A 419 -1.32 -10.09 -16.69
C VAL A 419 -2.61 -10.44 -15.97
N LEU A 420 -2.68 -11.64 -15.40
CA LEU A 420 -3.77 -12.08 -14.53
C LEU A 420 -3.18 -12.40 -13.16
N VAL A 421 -3.64 -11.73 -12.11
CA VAL A 421 -3.31 -12.08 -10.73
C VAL A 421 -4.52 -12.75 -10.11
N VAL A 422 -4.36 -14.01 -9.71
CA VAL A 422 -5.44 -14.85 -9.19
C VAL A 422 -5.16 -15.16 -7.72
N PHE A 423 -6.11 -14.81 -6.87
CA PHE A 423 -6.06 -15.13 -5.45
C PHE A 423 -7.00 -16.29 -5.12
N ASN A 424 -6.46 -17.40 -4.69
CA ASN A 424 -7.22 -18.52 -4.16
C ASN A 424 -7.21 -18.49 -2.63
N ASP A 425 -8.31 -18.03 -2.06
CA ASP A 425 -8.51 -17.91 -0.61
C ASP A 425 -9.30 -19.12 -0.07
N GLY A 426 -8.74 -20.30 -0.23
CA GLY A 426 -9.39 -21.54 0.16
C GLY A 426 -8.60 -22.79 -0.26
N PRO A 427 -9.23 -23.96 -0.29
CA PRO A 427 -8.59 -25.20 -0.73
C PRO A 427 -8.14 -25.12 -2.19
N ALA A 428 -7.26 -26.06 -2.58
CA ALA A 428 -6.87 -26.19 -3.98
C ALA A 428 -8.10 -26.45 -4.86
N ARG A 429 -8.15 -25.76 -6.03
CA ARG A 429 -9.29 -25.85 -6.95
C ARG A 429 -8.87 -25.65 -8.40
N ASP A 430 -9.62 -26.22 -9.30
CA ASP A 430 -9.46 -25.91 -10.71
C ASP A 430 -9.97 -24.51 -11.04
N TRP A 431 -9.29 -23.87 -11.97
CA TRP A 431 -9.56 -22.52 -12.43
C TRP A 431 -9.32 -22.42 -13.93
N SER A 432 -10.17 -21.67 -14.63
CA SER A 432 -10.02 -21.41 -16.05
C SER A 432 -10.40 -20.00 -16.41
N CYS A 433 -9.79 -19.48 -17.50
CA CYS A 433 -10.01 -18.16 -18.03
C CYS A 433 -10.13 -18.23 -19.56
N ASP A 434 -11.18 -17.63 -20.09
CA ASP A 434 -11.43 -17.48 -21.52
C ASP A 434 -10.98 -16.10 -22.01
N LEU A 435 -10.06 -16.09 -22.96
CA LEU A 435 -9.48 -14.93 -23.62
C LEU A 435 -9.97 -14.78 -25.06
N SER A 436 -11.05 -15.46 -25.43
CA SER A 436 -11.58 -15.48 -26.81
C SER A 436 -11.96 -14.10 -27.36
N ARG A 437 -12.26 -13.14 -26.47
CA ARG A 437 -12.60 -11.75 -26.83
C ARG A 437 -11.39 -10.90 -27.24
N PHE A 438 -10.15 -11.38 -27.04
CA PHE A 438 -8.99 -10.78 -27.67
C PHE A 438 -8.84 -11.24 -29.11
N GLY A 439 -8.40 -10.36 -30.00
CA GLY A 439 -8.13 -10.70 -31.40
C GLY A 439 -7.01 -11.73 -31.53
N THR A 440 -5.92 -11.52 -30.81
CA THR A 440 -4.77 -12.42 -30.77
C THR A 440 -4.47 -12.87 -29.34
N VAL A 441 -4.24 -14.18 -29.17
CA VAL A 441 -3.69 -14.80 -27.95
C VAL A 441 -2.86 -15.98 -28.39
N SER A 442 -1.51 -15.91 -28.30
CA SER A 442 -0.65 -16.99 -28.78
C SER A 442 0.47 -17.40 -27.84
N GLY A 443 0.57 -16.74 -26.65
CA GLY A 443 1.53 -17.11 -25.62
C GLY A 443 2.99 -16.84 -25.98
N PRO A 444 3.99 -17.23 -25.21
CA PRO A 444 3.93 -18.18 -24.09
C PRO A 444 3.19 -17.67 -22.86
N VAL A 445 2.98 -18.57 -21.89
CA VAL A 445 2.46 -18.27 -20.56
C VAL A 445 3.54 -18.56 -19.52
N THR A 446 3.82 -17.58 -18.68
CA THR A 446 4.68 -17.75 -17.50
C THR A 446 3.83 -17.55 -16.25
N ARG A 447 4.01 -18.42 -15.27
CA ARG A 447 3.29 -18.38 -13.98
C ARG A 447 4.25 -18.14 -12.83
N TRP A 448 3.86 -17.31 -11.89
CA TRP A 448 4.52 -17.18 -10.58
C TRP A 448 3.56 -17.60 -9.49
N VAL A 449 4.08 -18.31 -8.50
CA VAL A 449 3.29 -18.89 -7.40
C VAL A 449 3.85 -18.43 -6.06
N THR A 450 2.99 -17.91 -5.19
CA THR A 450 3.28 -17.63 -3.78
C THR A 450 2.25 -18.35 -2.91
N GLU A 451 2.74 -19.22 -2.04
CA GLU A 451 1.97 -19.95 -1.02
C GLU A 451 2.50 -19.52 0.36
N PRO A 452 1.88 -18.54 1.05
CA PRO A 452 2.46 -17.92 2.25
C PRO A 452 2.77 -18.90 3.40
N GLY A 453 2.04 -20.01 3.48
CA GLY A 453 2.25 -21.07 4.47
C GLY A 453 3.19 -22.20 4.04
N ALA A 454 3.75 -22.14 2.82
CA ALA A 454 4.56 -23.21 2.23
C ALA A 454 5.91 -22.69 1.71
N ALA A 455 6.66 -23.54 1.01
CA ALA A 455 7.98 -23.22 0.48
C ALA A 455 7.96 -22.31 -0.77
N ALA A 456 6.86 -22.31 -1.53
CA ALA A 456 6.76 -21.51 -2.76
C ALA A 456 6.65 -20.01 -2.42
N ARG A 457 7.77 -19.29 -2.61
CA ARG A 457 7.90 -17.87 -2.35
C ARG A 457 8.25 -17.14 -3.64
N TYR A 458 7.22 -16.78 -4.44
CA TYR A 458 7.40 -16.15 -5.75
C TYR A 458 8.12 -17.06 -6.74
N GLU A 459 7.73 -18.33 -6.77
CA GLU A 459 8.33 -19.35 -7.64
C GLU A 459 7.85 -19.18 -9.09
N GLN A 460 8.77 -19.05 -10.03
CA GLN A 460 8.47 -19.00 -11.46
C GLN A 460 8.29 -20.41 -12.03
N ARG A 461 7.24 -20.60 -12.84
CA ARG A 461 6.89 -21.88 -13.48
C ARG A 461 6.53 -21.68 -14.96
N HIS A 462 6.84 -22.68 -15.79
CA HIS A 462 6.51 -22.72 -17.23
C HIS A 462 5.66 -23.95 -17.54
N ASP A 463 4.75 -24.28 -16.66
CA ASP A 463 3.94 -25.50 -16.67
C ASP A 463 2.55 -25.30 -17.29
N ILE A 464 2.21 -24.10 -17.75
CA ILE A 464 0.92 -23.75 -18.32
C ILE A 464 1.03 -23.56 -19.82
N LYS A 465 0.07 -24.15 -20.56
CA LYS A 465 -0.09 -23.95 -22.00
C LYS A 465 -1.50 -23.44 -22.31
N LEU A 466 -1.59 -22.61 -23.32
CA LEU A 466 -2.89 -22.19 -23.86
C LEU A 466 -3.56 -23.37 -24.58
N ALA A 467 -4.85 -23.58 -24.33
CA ALA A 467 -5.73 -24.42 -25.14
C ALA A 467 -6.56 -23.50 -26.04
N GLY A 468 -6.05 -23.22 -27.25
CA GLY A 468 -6.58 -22.16 -28.09
C GLY A 468 -6.40 -20.80 -27.43
N LYS A 469 -7.50 -20.11 -27.11
CA LYS A 469 -7.50 -18.84 -26.34
C LYS A 469 -7.95 -19.04 -24.88
N SER A 470 -7.82 -20.27 -24.35
CA SER A 470 -8.18 -20.56 -22.98
C SER A 470 -6.95 -20.90 -22.14
N LEU A 471 -6.97 -20.48 -20.91
CA LEU A 471 -5.95 -20.70 -19.87
C LEU A 471 -6.61 -21.45 -18.71
N GLY A 472 -6.00 -22.53 -18.24
CA GLY A 472 -6.52 -23.28 -17.09
C GLY A 472 -5.43 -24.01 -16.31
N CYS A 473 -5.63 -24.14 -15.00
CA CYS A 473 -4.78 -24.90 -14.11
C CYS A 473 -5.47 -25.18 -12.78
N THR A 474 -4.86 -26.06 -11.97
CA THR A 474 -5.21 -26.18 -10.55
C THR A 474 -4.47 -25.11 -9.76
N LEU A 475 -5.21 -24.28 -9.03
CA LEU A 475 -4.67 -23.31 -8.06
C LEU A 475 -4.36 -24.02 -6.74
N SER A 476 -3.20 -23.75 -6.19
CA SER A 476 -2.85 -24.23 -4.83
C SER A 476 -3.77 -23.60 -3.78
N ALA A 477 -3.90 -24.25 -2.63
CA ALA A 477 -4.65 -23.71 -1.50
C ALA A 477 -3.99 -22.43 -0.95
N ASN A 478 -4.81 -21.44 -0.59
CA ASN A 478 -4.36 -20.19 0.03
C ASN A 478 -3.15 -19.56 -0.71
N SER A 479 -3.27 -19.38 -2.03
CA SER A 479 -2.16 -18.95 -2.89
C SER A 479 -2.50 -17.71 -3.70
N ILE A 480 -1.47 -16.95 -4.04
CA ILE A 480 -1.53 -15.89 -5.03
C ILE A 480 -0.70 -16.35 -6.23
N GLN A 481 -1.30 -16.34 -7.42
CA GLN A 481 -0.66 -16.79 -8.64
C GLN A 481 -0.82 -15.74 -9.73
N THR A 482 0.31 -15.37 -10.33
CA THR A 482 0.33 -14.41 -11.44
C THR A 482 0.66 -15.14 -12.73
N PHE A 483 -0.13 -14.85 -13.77
CA PHE A 483 0.07 -15.36 -15.12
C PHE A 483 0.38 -14.19 -16.05
N GLU A 484 1.52 -14.24 -16.71
CA GLU A 484 1.83 -13.39 -17.86
C GLU A 484 1.59 -14.14 -19.14
N VAL A 485 0.71 -13.62 -19.99
CA VAL A 485 0.42 -14.16 -21.32
C VAL A 485 0.97 -13.19 -22.34
N GLU A 486 1.95 -13.64 -23.10
CA GLU A 486 2.59 -12.85 -24.16
C GLU A 486 1.76 -12.91 -25.47
N ASN A 487 2.02 -11.98 -26.38
CA ASN A 487 1.38 -11.86 -27.69
C ASN A 487 -0.14 -11.82 -27.59
N VAL A 488 -0.65 -10.97 -26.71
CA VAL A 488 -2.08 -10.69 -26.53
C VAL A 488 -2.42 -9.32 -27.13
N ALA A 489 -3.36 -9.27 -28.07
CA ALA A 489 -3.85 -8.02 -28.65
C ALA A 489 -5.38 -8.02 -28.70
N PRO A 490 -6.03 -6.84 -28.58
CA PRO A 490 -7.47 -6.67 -28.67
C PRO A 490 -8.07 -7.17 -29.97
#